data_4dc8ff457236e752defb89e7aa45e56f
#
_entry.id   4dc8ff457236e752defb89e7aa45e56f
#
_cell.length_a   1.000
_cell.length_b   1.000
_cell.length_c   1.000
_cell.angle_alpha   90.00
_cell.angle_beta   90.00
_cell.angle_gamma   90.00
#
_symmetry.space_group_name_H-M   'P 1'
#
loop_
_entity.id
_entity.type
_entity.pdbx_description
1 polymer ?
#
loop_
_entity_poly.entity_id
_entity_poly.type
_entity_poly.pdbx_seq_one_letter_code
_entity_poly.pdbx_strand_id
1 'polypeptide(L)'
;MDVDRRGFLMTAGAGVGAAGLVLGTANPSEASPLTEKEKLARLASNTWPIRYIFKSRTGFGRNPKNEAAKQKYGEITMLDFPKFTKENFPGVTHMDLFSGLFGEVTDDSMYVSVPLNVGAATRVTQEFDPSSASGKRWLEKMANTMKTTGTTCQHISNNAPRDICEPDVEKRKTGIAVAKKWLDGAAMLGAKSMRVNSGGPRIAPAALATADYPKADELARYLANCIESFKEMADYGGKVGVKVTLENHWGLTANPMHIRIIVDEVKSPFCEASPDFCNWEQEYLMYNGLKALAPYAHTNVHAKYWNRWKDNDVRRSVKIMTDAGFQGTFALEYEDGPWDGVEGAKYLYKEVLAAL
;
A
#
# COMPACT_ATOMS: atom_id res chain seq x y z
N MET A 1 -19.86 6.93 48.63
CA MET A 1 -20.66 8.00 48.00
C MET A 1 -20.88 7.55 46.57
N ASP A 2 -22.05 6.98 46.35
CA ASP A 2 -22.46 6.58 44.98
C ASP A 2 -22.91 7.81 44.22
N VAL A 3 -22.26 8.14 43.13
CA VAL A 3 -22.65 9.22 42.23
C VAL A 3 -23.55 8.61 41.16
N ASP A 4 -24.85 8.87 41.29
CA ASP A 4 -25.87 8.48 40.33
C ASP A 4 -25.64 9.19 39.00
N ARG A 5 -25.29 8.37 37.95
CA ARG A 5 -25.04 8.83 36.59
C ARG A 5 -26.30 9.29 35.82
N ARG A 6 -27.46 9.22 36.38
CA ARG A 6 -28.72 9.61 35.75
C ARG A 6 -29.16 11.06 36.00
N GLY A 7 -28.48 11.78 36.93
CA GLY A 7 -28.81 13.17 37.31
C GLY A 7 -28.22 14.27 36.43
N PHE A 8 -27.34 13.98 35.47
CA PHE A 8 -26.59 15.00 34.71
C PHE A 8 -27.26 15.50 33.41
N LEU A 9 -28.41 14.95 33.04
CA LEU A 9 -29.05 15.28 31.76
C LEU A 9 -30.36 16.08 31.86
N MET A 10 -30.71 16.63 33.01
CA MET A 10 -32.00 17.34 33.21
C MET A 10 -31.94 18.81 33.66
N THR A 11 -30.86 19.54 33.48
CA THR A 11 -30.80 20.96 33.79
C THR A 11 -30.08 21.78 32.72
N ALA A 12 -30.64 21.83 31.52
CA ALA A 12 -30.33 22.88 30.53
C ALA A 12 -31.50 23.01 29.52
N GLY A 13 -32.62 23.53 29.99
CA GLY A 13 -33.78 23.75 29.14
C GLY A 13 -34.69 24.80 29.72
N ALA A 14 -34.37 26.09 29.58
CA ALA A 14 -35.36 27.16 29.58
C ALA A 14 -34.77 28.45 28.97
N GLY A 15 -35.29 28.79 27.80
CA GLY A 15 -35.35 30.17 27.33
C GLY A 15 -34.39 30.59 26.24
N VAL A 16 -34.78 30.41 24.95
CA VAL A 16 -34.61 31.46 23.93
C VAL A 16 -35.70 31.24 22.84
N GLY A 17 -36.29 32.35 22.41
CA GLY A 17 -37.47 32.44 21.60
C GLY A 17 -37.41 31.83 20.19
N ALA A 18 -38.61 31.54 19.73
CA ALA A 18 -38.90 31.04 18.40
C ALA A 18 -38.49 32.05 17.31
N ALA A 19 -37.34 31.80 16.65
CA ALA A 19 -37.10 32.24 15.29
C ALA A 19 -37.13 30.97 14.43
N GLY A 20 -38.15 30.84 13.60
CA GLY A 20 -38.32 29.69 12.72
C GLY A 20 -37.18 29.59 11.71
N LEU A 21 -36.16 28.76 12.02
CA LEU A 21 -35.25 28.23 11.03
C LEU A 21 -35.96 27.07 10.35
N VAL A 22 -36.47 27.33 9.14
CA VAL A 22 -36.77 26.27 8.18
C VAL A 22 -35.47 25.61 7.86
N LEU A 23 -35.12 24.57 8.62
CA LEU A 23 -34.13 23.59 8.18
C LEU A 23 -34.71 22.91 6.97
N GLY A 24 -34.39 23.45 5.77
CA GLY A 24 -34.53 22.71 4.54
C GLY A 24 -33.76 21.42 4.72
N THR A 25 -34.48 20.31 4.76
CA THR A 25 -33.90 18.98 4.57
C THR A 25 -33.31 19.00 3.16
N ALA A 26 -32.05 19.42 3.02
CA ALA A 26 -31.31 19.12 1.84
C ALA A 26 -31.27 17.59 1.79
N ASN A 27 -32.10 17.00 0.91
CA ASN A 27 -31.88 15.62 0.50
C ASN A 27 -30.39 15.52 0.16
N PRO A 28 -29.66 14.53 0.68
CA PRO A 28 -28.32 14.27 0.17
C PRO A 28 -28.50 14.11 -1.33
N SER A 29 -27.98 15.07 -2.11
CA SER A 29 -27.99 14.96 -3.57
C SER A 29 -27.30 13.65 -3.87
N GLU A 30 -28.01 12.70 -4.45
CA GLU A 30 -27.37 11.49 -4.99
C GLU A 30 -26.26 11.99 -5.88
N ALA A 31 -25.01 11.72 -5.48
CA ALA A 31 -23.87 12.11 -6.28
C ALA A 31 -24.05 11.50 -7.67
N SER A 32 -23.94 12.32 -8.70
CA SER A 32 -24.07 11.83 -10.07
C SER A 32 -23.10 10.67 -10.29
N PRO A 33 -23.50 9.60 -11.00
CA PRO A 33 -22.62 8.48 -11.29
C PRO A 33 -21.31 8.97 -11.93
N LEU A 34 -20.18 8.38 -11.54
CA LEU A 34 -18.90 8.70 -12.15
C LEU A 34 -18.93 8.41 -13.66
N THR A 35 -18.38 9.32 -14.45
CA THR A 35 -18.14 9.08 -15.86
C THR A 35 -17.06 8.00 -16.05
N GLU A 36 -17.03 7.35 -17.20
CA GLU A 36 -16.00 6.35 -17.53
C GLU A 36 -14.59 6.89 -17.34
N LYS A 37 -14.35 8.13 -17.74
CA LYS A 37 -13.05 8.80 -17.54
C LYS A 37 -12.69 8.96 -16.06
N GLU A 38 -13.64 9.33 -15.23
CA GLU A 38 -13.43 9.45 -13.78
C GLU A 38 -13.18 8.09 -13.12
N LYS A 39 -13.90 7.05 -13.53
CA LYS A 39 -13.66 5.68 -13.07
C LYS A 39 -12.25 5.20 -13.46
N LEU A 40 -11.85 5.40 -14.71
CA LEU A 40 -10.50 5.03 -15.19
C LEU A 40 -9.38 5.77 -14.45
N ALA A 41 -9.61 7.02 -14.07
CA ALA A 41 -8.68 7.79 -13.23
C ALA A 41 -8.56 7.27 -11.78
N ARG A 42 -9.46 6.37 -11.37
CA ARG A 42 -9.42 5.69 -10.07
C ARG A 42 -8.66 4.35 -10.11
N LEU A 43 -8.14 3.93 -11.26
CA LEU A 43 -7.39 2.69 -11.41
C LEU A 43 -5.90 2.96 -11.56
N ALA A 44 -5.09 2.10 -10.94
CA ALA A 44 -3.66 2.05 -11.18
C ALA A 44 -3.25 0.63 -11.60
N SER A 45 -2.52 0.50 -12.72
CA SER A 45 -1.91 -0.77 -13.06
C SER A 45 -0.81 -1.10 -12.05
N ASN A 46 -0.67 -2.37 -11.68
CA ASN A 46 0.30 -2.82 -10.68
C ASN A 46 1.28 -3.81 -11.29
N THR A 47 2.56 -3.67 -10.95
CA THR A 47 3.62 -4.54 -11.48
C THR A 47 3.69 -5.90 -10.79
N TRP A 48 3.14 -6.04 -9.58
CA TRP A 48 3.24 -7.28 -8.81
C TRP A 48 2.57 -8.49 -9.49
N PRO A 49 1.36 -8.41 -10.07
CA PRO A 49 0.73 -9.54 -10.77
C PRO A 49 1.59 -10.13 -11.88
N ILE A 50 2.32 -9.26 -12.58
CA ILE A 50 3.12 -9.63 -13.76
C ILE A 50 4.63 -9.70 -13.48
N ARG A 51 5.02 -9.69 -12.19
CA ARG A 51 6.43 -9.74 -11.75
C ARG A 51 7.25 -10.84 -12.41
N TYR A 52 6.61 -11.91 -12.83
CA TYR A 52 7.23 -13.08 -13.41
C TYR A 52 7.74 -12.90 -14.85
N ILE A 53 7.20 -11.93 -15.58
CA ILE A 53 7.66 -11.58 -16.92
C ILE A 53 8.72 -10.47 -16.92
N PHE A 54 9.03 -9.89 -15.75
CA PHE A 54 10.07 -8.88 -15.65
C PHE A 54 11.48 -9.51 -15.62
N LYS A 55 12.40 -8.87 -16.31
CA LYS A 55 13.83 -9.03 -16.06
C LYS A 55 14.16 -8.38 -14.73
N SER A 56 14.47 -9.17 -13.73
CA SER A 56 14.78 -8.65 -12.39
C SER A 56 15.87 -9.48 -11.71
N ARG A 57 16.61 -8.87 -10.77
CA ARG A 57 17.62 -9.56 -9.95
C ARG A 57 17.01 -10.36 -8.81
N THR A 58 15.83 -9.99 -8.37
CA THR A 58 15.18 -10.62 -7.21
C THR A 58 14.72 -12.05 -7.46
N GLY A 59 14.62 -12.47 -8.71
CA GLY A 59 14.28 -13.84 -9.12
C GLY A 59 13.01 -14.36 -8.39
N PHE A 60 11.86 -14.32 -9.04
CA PHE A 60 10.59 -14.76 -8.43
C PHE A 60 10.33 -16.27 -8.63
N GLY A 61 11.36 -17.08 -8.49
CA GLY A 61 11.26 -18.53 -8.58
C GLY A 61 10.87 -19.04 -9.98
N ARG A 62 11.35 -20.22 -10.31
CA ARG A 62 10.93 -20.92 -11.53
C ARG A 62 9.65 -21.68 -11.23
N ASN A 63 8.57 -21.25 -11.88
CA ASN A 63 7.26 -21.90 -11.81
C ASN A 63 6.79 -22.10 -13.25
N PRO A 64 6.23 -23.26 -13.61
CA PRO A 64 5.72 -23.51 -14.97
C PRO A 64 4.74 -22.44 -15.47
N LYS A 65 3.88 -21.89 -14.60
CA LYS A 65 2.99 -20.77 -14.94
C LYS A 65 3.79 -19.51 -15.38
N ASN A 66 4.94 -19.26 -14.76
CA ASN A 66 5.77 -18.08 -15.06
C ASN A 66 6.46 -18.21 -16.41
N GLU A 67 6.98 -19.40 -16.73
CA GLU A 67 7.58 -19.69 -18.05
C GLU A 67 6.52 -19.59 -19.15
N ALA A 68 5.32 -20.12 -18.93
CA ALA A 68 4.20 -19.96 -19.86
C ALA A 68 3.80 -18.49 -20.07
N ALA A 69 3.80 -17.67 -19.01
CA ALA A 69 3.54 -16.24 -19.10
C ALA A 69 4.63 -15.50 -19.91
N LYS A 70 5.91 -15.83 -19.69
CA LYS A 70 7.02 -15.28 -20.49
C LYS A 70 6.93 -15.65 -21.97
N GLN A 71 6.55 -16.87 -22.28
CA GLN A 71 6.35 -17.31 -23.67
C GLN A 71 5.19 -16.58 -24.32
N LYS A 72 4.10 -16.34 -23.57
CA LYS A 72 2.88 -15.68 -24.08
C LYS A 72 3.04 -14.16 -24.26
N TYR A 73 3.68 -13.48 -23.31
CA TYR A 73 3.72 -12.01 -23.26
C TYR A 73 5.11 -11.42 -23.56
N GLY A 74 6.15 -12.24 -23.62
CA GLY A 74 7.53 -11.80 -23.68
C GLY A 74 8.10 -11.38 -22.33
N GLU A 75 9.41 -11.15 -22.27
CA GLU A 75 10.07 -10.53 -21.12
C GLU A 75 10.11 -9.03 -21.29
N ILE A 76 9.81 -8.31 -20.21
CA ILE A 76 9.82 -6.84 -20.16
C ILE A 76 10.75 -6.33 -19.06
N THR A 77 11.13 -5.07 -19.16
CA THR A 77 11.79 -4.30 -18.08
C THR A 77 10.79 -3.35 -17.43
N MET A 78 11.18 -2.72 -16.33
CA MET A 78 10.33 -1.68 -15.71
C MET A 78 10.12 -0.48 -16.67
N LEU A 79 11.07 -0.20 -17.54
CA LEU A 79 10.95 0.86 -18.56
C LEU A 79 9.90 0.55 -19.64
N ASP A 80 9.55 -0.73 -19.83
CA ASP A 80 8.51 -1.14 -20.78
C ASP A 80 7.11 -1.10 -20.15
N PHE A 81 7.01 -1.06 -18.81
CA PHE A 81 5.75 -1.16 -18.09
C PHE A 81 4.78 0.00 -18.39
N PRO A 82 5.19 1.26 -18.57
CA PRO A 82 4.30 2.33 -19.01
C PRO A 82 3.56 2.03 -20.31
N LYS A 83 4.27 1.49 -21.31
CA LYS A 83 3.69 1.03 -22.58
C LYS A 83 2.77 -0.17 -22.37
N PHE A 84 3.23 -1.17 -21.61
CA PHE A 84 2.43 -2.34 -21.23
C PHE A 84 1.10 -1.95 -20.58
N THR A 85 1.11 -0.96 -19.67
CA THR A 85 -0.09 -0.41 -19.04
C THR A 85 -1.10 0.10 -20.08
N LYS A 86 -0.65 0.92 -21.02
CA LYS A 86 -1.52 1.49 -22.06
C LYS A 86 -2.12 0.44 -22.99
N GLU A 87 -1.36 -0.61 -23.29
CA GLU A 87 -1.78 -1.71 -24.19
C GLU A 87 -2.75 -2.68 -23.54
N ASN A 88 -2.60 -2.94 -22.23
CA ASN A 88 -3.38 -3.96 -21.53
C ASN A 88 -4.54 -3.41 -20.69
N PHE A 89 -4.49 -2.13 -20.30
CA PHE A 89 -5.50 -1.45 -19.50
C PHE A 89 -5.92 -0.14 -20.16
N PRO A 90 -6.78 -0.19 -21.21
CA PRO A 90 -7.17 1.00 -21.96
C PRO A 90 -7.74 2.10 -21.07
N GLY A 91 -7.21 3.32 -21.19
CA GLY A 91 -7.63 4.49 -20.40
C GLY A 91 -6.94 4.63 -19.04
N VAL A 92 -6.29 3.60 -18.50
CA VAL A 92 -5.51 3.69 -17.26
C VAL A 92 -4.21 4.43 -17.52
N THR A 93 -3.89 5.37 -16.65
CA THR A 93 -2.66 6.18 -16.71
C THR A 93 -1.84 6.12 -15.43
N HIS A 94 -2.45 5.76 -14.31
CA HIS A 94 -1.76 5.62 -13.04
C HIS A 94 -1.12 4.25 -12.88
N MET A 95 0.03 4.21 -12.21
CA MET A 95 0.79 2.98 -11.98
C MET A 95 1.20 2.87 -10.52
N ASP A 96 1.21 1.64 -10.02
CA ASP A 96 1.81 1.23 -8.77
C ASP A 96 3.02 0.34 -9.08
N LEU A 97 4.20 0.80 -8.67
CA LEU A 97 5.47 0.21 -9.06
C LEU A 97 6.13 -0.52 -7.89
N PHE A 98 6.37 -1.83 -8.04
CA PHE A 98 7.07 -2.61 -7.04
C PHE A 98 8.58 -2.37 -7.11
N SER A 99 9.17 -1.88 -6.04
CA SER A 99 10.59 -1.48 -5.97
C SER A 99 11.59 -2.59 -6.27
N GLY A 100 11.21 -3.85 -6.01
CA GLY A 100 12.06 -5.00 -6.30
C GLY A 100 12.30 -5.29 -7.79
N LEU A 101 11.64 -4.56 -8.69
CA LEU A 101 11.78 -4.66 -10.14
C LEU A 101 12.56 -3.50 -10.77
N PHE A 102 13.05 -2.55 -9.94
CA PHE A 102 13.77 -1.37 -10.42
C PHE A 102 15.20 -1.69 -10.84
N GLY A 103 15.69 -0.91 -11.79
CA GLY A 103 17.08 -0.96 -12.27
C GLY A 103 17.32 -1.82 -13.50
N GLU A 104 18.56 -1.80 -13.99
CA GLU A 104 19.04 -2.64 -15.08
C GLU A 104 19.75 -3.86 -14.51
N VAL A 105 19.32 -5.05 -14.89
CA VAL A 105 19.81 -6.33 -14.32
C VAL A 105 21.32 -6.51 -14.44
N THR A 106 21.91 -5.93 -15.46
CA THR A 106 23.35 -6.05 -15.80
C THR A 106 24.24 -4.97 -15.22
N ASP A 107 23.66 -3.94 -14.58
CA ASP A 107 24.44 -2.83 -14.00
C ASP A 107 24.49 -2.94 -12.47
N ASP A 108 25.59 -3.51 -11.95
CA ASP A 108 25.82 -3.70 -10.53
C ASP A 108 25.86 -2.38 -9.74
N SER A 109 26.22 -1.28 -10.38
CA SER A 109 26.35 0.03 -9.74
C SER A 109 25.00 0.64 -9.28
N MET A 110 23.89 0.04 -9.73
CA MET A 110 22.53 0.42 -9.30
C MET A 110 22.08 -0.28 -8.01
N TYR A 111 22.87 -1.21 -7.48
CA TYR A 111 22.40 -2.10 -6.42
C TYR A 111 23.33 -2.11 -5.22
N VAL A 112 22.75 -2.36 -4.06
CA VAL A 112 23.46 -2.62 -2.81
C VAL A 112 23.13 -4.01 -2.30
N SER A 113 24.14 -4.65 -1.70
CA SER A 113 23.97 -5.94 -1.02
C SER A 113 23.35 -5.72 0.35
N VAL A 114 22.21 -6.32 0.60
CA VAL A 114 21.49 -6.21 1.88
C VAL A 114 21.30 -7.60 2.49
N PRO A 115 21.63 -7.79 3.78
CA PRO A 115 21.31 -9.04 4.47
C PRO A 115 19.79 -9.16 4.63
N LEU A 116 19.25 -10.32 4.29
CA LEU A 116 17.85 -10.66 4.46
C LEU A 116 17.76 -11.88 5.37
N ASN A 117 17.19 -11.70 6.54
CA ASN A 117 16.93 -12.78 7.48
C ASN A 117 15.67 -13.56 7.05
N VAL A 118 15.79 -14.84 6.76
CA VAL A 118 14.70 -15.74 6.40
C VAL A 118 14.71 -16.91 7.37
N GLY A 119 13.92 -16.81 8.43
CA GLY A 119 13.98 -17.74 9.55
C GLY A 119 15.34 -17.70 10.24
N ALA A 120 15.99 -18.84 10.43
CA ALA A 120 17.32 -18.95 11.02
C ALA A 120 18.48 -18.66 10.04
N ALA A 121 18.19 -18.46 8.75
CA ALA A 121 19.21 -18.25 7.72
C ALA A 121 19.28 -16.77 7.31
N THR A 122 20.52 -16.26 7.17
CA THR A 122 20.75 -14.95 6.54
C THR A 122 21.13 -15.17 5.09
N ARG A 123 20.38 -14.55 4.18
CA ARG A 123 20.70 -14.48 2.75
C ARG A 123 21.12 -13.06 2.39
N VAL A 124 21.97 -12.89 1.39
CA VAL A 124 22.26 -11.58 0.81
C VAL A 124 21.37 -11.40 -0.41
N THR A 125 20.64 -10.31 -0.43
CA THR A 125 19.86 -9.89 -1.61
C THR A 125 20.45 -8.62 -2.20
N GLN A 126 20.19 -8.39 -3.48
CA GLN A 126 20.57 -7.16 -4.17
C GLN A 126 19.35 -6.25 -4.23
N GLU A 127 19.44 -5.07 -3.64
CA GLU A 127 18.36 -4.08 -3.66
C GLU A 127 18.80 -2.85 -4.46
N PHE A 128 17.88 -2.31 -5.26
CA PHE A 128 18.13 -1.07 -5.99
C PHE A 128 18.43 0.08 -5.03
N ASP A 129 19.48 0.84 -5.30
CA ASP A 129 19.83 2.05 -4.54
C ASP A 129 19.41 3.31 -5.32
N PRO A 130 18.28 3.94 -4.92
CA PRO A 130 17.81 5.15 -5.57
C PRO A 130 18.73 6.36 -5.40
N SER A 131 19.70 6.28 -4.47
CA SER A 131 20.65 7.36 -4.18
C SER A 131 21.95 7.26 -4.97
N SER A 132 22.27 6.10 -5.56
CA SER A 132 23.46 5.92 -6.39
C SER A 132 23.39 6.80 -7.67
N ALA A 133 24.54 7.17 -8.22
CA ALA A 133 24.56 7.97 -9.45
C ALA A 133 23.88 7.26 -10.64
N SER A 134 24.06 5.94 -10.77
CA SER A 134 23.40 5.13 -11.79
C SER A 134 21.92 4.93 -11.50
N GLY A 135 21.53 4.73 -10.23
CA GLY A 135 20.14 4.66 -9.81
C GLY A 135 19.36 5.94 -10.13
N LYS A 136 19.94 7.13 -9.84
CA LYS A 136 19.34 8.42 -10.19
C LYS A 136 19.14 8.57 -11.69
N ARG A 137 20.15 8.27 -12.51
CA ARG A 137 20.01 8.32 -13.98
C ARG A 137 18.92 7.37 -14.48
N TRP A 138 18.79 6.20 -13.87
CA TRP A 138 17.74 5.26 -14.21
C TRP A 138 16.36 5.79 -13.83
N LEU A 139 16.20 6.41 -12.66
CA LEU A 139 14.95 7.06 -12.22
C LEU A 139 14.56 8.20 -13.17
N GLU A 140 15.51 9.03 -13.60
CA GLU A 140 15.28 10.06 -14.61
C GLU A 140 14.80 9.47 -15.94
N LYS A 141 15.42 8.38 -16.41
CA LYS A 141 14.99 7.64 -17.60
C LYS A 141 13.57 7.11 -17.46
N MET A 142 13.22 6.54 -16.29
CA MET A 142 11.87 6.05 -16.00
C MET A 142 10.84 7.19 -15.98
N ALA A 143 11.16 8.32 -15.32
CA ALA A 143 10.30 9.49 -15.30
C ALA A 143 10.04 10.04 -16.73
N ASN A 144 11.06 10.10 -17.56
CA ASN A 144 10.93 10.50 -18.97
C ASN A 144 10.08 9.52 -19.77
N THR A 145 10.24 8.21 -19.54
CA THR A 145 9.42 7.17 -20.20
C THR A 145 7.94 7.32 -19.82
N MET A 146 7.64 7.54 -18.54
CA MET A 146 6.28 7.81 -18.08
C MET A 146 5.69 9.07 -18.74
N LYS A 147 6.46 10.15 -18.79
CA LYS A 147 6.05 11.41 -19.45
C LYS A 147 5.71 11.20 -20.91
N THR A 148 6.53 10.47 -21.66
CA THR A 148 6.33 10.23 -23.11
C THR A 148 5.16 9.30 -23.39
N THR A 149 4.83 8.39 -22.49
CA THR A 149 3.68 7.48 -22.60
C THR A 149 2.39 8.06 -22.05
N GLY A 150 2.45 9.21 -21.37
CA GLY A 150 1.29 9.82 -20.69
C GLY A 150 0.82 9.00 -19.49
N THR A 151 1.75 8.33 -18.80
CA THR A 151 1.47 7.61 -17.55
C THR A 151 2.11 8.31 -16.37
N THR A 152 1.69 7.98 -15.15
CA THR A 152 2.18 8.57 -13.90
C THR A 152 2.40 7.51 -12.84
N CYS A 153 3.42 7.68 -12.00
CA CYS A 153 3.58 6.88 -10.79
C CYS A 153 2.64 7.42 -9.71
N GLN A 154 1.67 6.63 -9.29
CA GLN A 154 0.76 6.99 -8.20
C GLN A 154 1.31 6.51 -6.86
N HIS A 155 1.84 5.29 -6.85
CA HIS A 155 2.34 4.63 -5.66
C HIS A 155 3.60 3.82 -5.95
N ILE A 156 4.46 3.69 -4.96
CA ILE A 156 5.56 2.73 -4.97
C ILE A 156 5.32 1.69 -3.88
N SER A 157 5.02 0.47 -4.28
CA SER A 157 5.00 -0.71 -3.41
C SER A 157 6.44 -1.06 -3.04
N ASN A 158 6.98 -0.35 -2.04
CA ASN A 158 8.37 -0.46 -1.67
C ASN A 158 8.61 -1.56 -0.63
N ASN A 159 9.69 -2.32 -0.79
CA ASN A 159 10.09 -3.39 0.13
C ASN A 159 11.24 -3.02 1.07
N ALA A 160 11.91 -1.90 0.85
CA ALA A 160 13.02 -1.44 1.68
C ALA A 160 12.68 -0.08 2.35
N PRO A 161 12.93 0.09 3.63
CA PRO A 161 13.47 -0.86 4.61
C PRO A 161 12.41 -1.83 5.16
N ARG A 162 12.86 -2.76 6.06
CA ARG A 162 11.98 -3.75 6.71
C ARG A 162 12.00 -3.69 8.23
N ASP A 163 12.88 -2.88 8.83
CA ASP A 163 13.24 -2.97 10.26
C ASP A 163 13.01 -1.64 11.00
N ILE A 164 11.97 -0.90 10.65
CA ILE A 164 11.73 0.44 11.21
C ILE A 164 11.04 0.46 12.56
N CYS A 165 10.54 -0.67 13.05
CA CYS A 165 9.97 -0.80 14.39
C CYS A 165 10.85 -1.62 15.36
N GLU A 166 12.01 -2.07 14.91
CA GLU A 166 12.93 -2.90 15.69
C GLU A 166 13.35 -2.24 17.03
N PRO A 167 13.55 -3.04 18.10
CA PRO A 167 14.09 -2.52 19.36
C PRO A 167 15.49 -1.92 19.22
N ASP A 168 16.31 -2.43 18.30
CA ASP A 168 17.64 -1.92 18.02
C ASP A 168 17.59 -0.54 17.35
N VAL A 169 18.08 0.47 18.05
CA VAL A 169 18.05 1.88 17.61
C VAL A 169 18.86 2.10 16.34
N GLU A 170 20.01 1.45 16.18
CA GLU A 170 20.87 1.66 15.01
C GLU A 170 20.28 1.01 13.77
N LYS A 171 19.64 -0.14 13.90
CA LYS A 171 18.86 -0.74 12.80
C LYS A 171 17.73 0.18 12.36
N ARG A 172 16.95 0.76 13.31
CA ARG A 172 15.89 1.71 12.97
C ARG A 172 16.42 2.94 12.24
N LYS A 173 17.50 3.57 12.75
CA LYS A 173 18.12 4.73 12.09
C LYS A 173 18.58 4.40 10.67
N THR A 174 19.21 3.25 10.48
CA THR A 174 19.60 2.76 9.16
C THR A 174 18.39 2.57 8.26
N GLY A 175 17.33 1.94 8.77
CA GLY A 175 16.06 1.77 8.04
C GLY A 175 15.44 3.10 7.63
N ILE A 176 15.35 4.07 8.55
CA ILE A 176 14.83 5.42 8.25
C ILE A 176 15.69 6.12 7.19
N ALA A 177 17.02 6.00 7.26
CA ALA A 177 17.90 6.56 6.24
C ALA A 177 17.66 5.94 4.84
N VAL A 178 17.45 4.62 4.77
CA VAL A 178 17.04 3.93 3.53
C VAL A 178 15.69 4.41 3.04
N ALA A 179 14.69 4.55 3.93
CA ALA A 179 13.37 5.06 3.55
C ALA A 179 13.45 6.48 2.96
N LYS A 180 14.27 7.37 3.53
CA LYS A 180 14.47 8.73 3.00
C LYS A 180 15.08 8.73 1.60
N LYS A 181 16.06 7.87 1.32
CA LYS A 181 16.60 7.70 -0.04
C LYS A 181 15.51 7.25 -1.03
N TRP A 182 14.61 6.36 -0.60
CA TRP A 182 13.50 5.92 -1.42
C TRP A 182 12.43 7.02 -1.60
N LEU A 183 12.20 7.86 -0.59
CA LEU A 183 11.32 9.05 -0.73
C LEU A 183 11.87 10.04 -1.76
N ASP A 184 13.19 10.27 -1.79
CA ASP A 184 13.83 11.07 -2.84
C ASP A 184 13.63 10.44 -4.22
N GLY A 185 13.84 9.13 -4.35
CA GLY A 185 13.60 8.39 -5.59
C GLY A 185 12.14 8.43 -6.03
N ALA A 186 11.21 8.32 -5.08
CA ALA A 186 9.77 8.44 -5.32
C ALA A 186 9.38 9.84 -5.82
N ALA A 187 9.96 10.88 -5.23
CA ALA A 187 9.78 12.26 -5.68
C ALA A 187 10.30 12.48 -7.11
N MET A 188 11.44 11.89 -7.48
CA MET A 188 11.98 11.93 -8.86
C MET A 188 11.00 11.30 -9.87
N LEU A 189 10.24 10.27 -9.47
CA LEU A 189 9.21 9.65 -10.30
C LEU A 189 7.86 10.36 -10.25
N GLY A 190 7.71 11.40 -9.41
CA GLY A 190 6.45 12.11 -9.21
C GLY A 190 5.39 11.29 -8.46
N ALA A 191 5.81 10.26 -7.72
CA ALA A 191 4.92 9.41 -6.92
C ALA A 191 4.21 10.23 -5.84
N LYS A 192 2.94 9.90 -5.58
CA LYS A 192 2.14 10.57 -4.53
C LYS A 192 2.34 9.92 -3.18
N SER A 193 2.61 8.64 -3.17
CA SER A 193 2.83 7.88 -1.94
C SER A 193 3.78 6.70 -2.15
N MET A 194 4.32 6.21 -1.05
CA MET A 194 5.22 5.07 -1.02
C MET A 194 4.96 4.24 0.24
N ARG A 195 4.82 2.93 0.08
CA ARG A 195 4.75 2.01 1.20
C ARG A 195 6.08 1.92 1.93
N VAL A 196 6.02 1.88 3.26
CA VAL A 196 7.14 1.50 4.12
C VAL A 196 6.68 0.35 5.01
N ASN A 197 7.35 -0.80 4.92
CA ASN A 197 7.04 -1.94 5.76
C ASN A 197 7.48 -1.67 7.21
N SER A 198 6.60 -1.93 8.17
CA SER A 198 6.91 -1.70 9.59
C SER A 198 7.98 -2.65 10.11
N GLY A 199 8.05 -3.88 9.57
CA GLY A 199 8.78 -4.97 10.22
C GLY A 199 8.04 -5.50 11.44
N GLY A 200 8.80 -5.96 12.42
CA GLY A 200 8.28 -6.50 13.67
C GLY A 200 8.00 -8.00 13.64
N PRO A 201 7.50 -8.53 14.76
CA PRO A 201 7.33 -9.95 14.90
C PRO A 201 6.29 -10.47 13.91
N ARG A 202 6.65 -11.51 13.17
CA ARG A 202 5.70 -12.27 12.35
C ARG A 202 4.97 -13.25 13.25
N ILE A 203 3.66 -13.10 13.33
CA ILE A 203 2.78 -14.04 14.00
C ILE A 203 2.21 -14.95 12.91
N ALA A 204 2.77 -16.15 12.77
CA ALA A 204 2.15 -17.14 11.90
C ALA A 204 0.78 -17.55 12.46
N PRO A 205 -0.23 -17.84 11.64
CA PRO A 205 -1.54 -18.29 12.13
C PRO A 205 -1.46 -19.50 13.08
N ALA A 206 -0.48 -20.39 12.86
CA ALA A 206 -0.21 -21.52 13.76
C ALA A 206 0.40 -21.09 15.11
N ALA A 207 1.03 -19.92 15.19
CA ALA A 207 1.65 -19.40 16.40
C ALA A 207 0.65 -18.75 17.37
N LEU A 208 -0.61 -18.57 16.98
CA LEU A 208 -1.66 -18.04 17.87
C LEU A 208 -1.90 -18.90 19.12
N ALA A 209 -1.43 -20.14 19.11
CA ALA A 209 -1.52 -21.09 20.24
C ALA A 209 -0.17 -21.32 20.91
N THR A 210 0.89 -20.60 20.55
CA THR A 210 2.27 -20.86 21.02
C THR A 210 2.85 -19.69 21.81
N ALA A 211 3.99 -19.96 22.49
CA ALA A 211 4.74 -18.96 23.24
C ALA A 211 5.39 -17.86 22.37
N ASP A 212 5.32 -17.98 21.06
CA ASP A 212 5.95 -17.05 20.10
C ASP A 212 5.09 -15.80 19.83
N TYR A 213 3.91 -15.71 20.44
CA TYR A 213 3.12 -14.48 20.35
C TYR A 213 3.79 -13.37 21.16
N PRO A 214 3.97 -12.15 20.60
CA PRO A 214 4.64 -11.07 21.32
C PRO A 214 3.85 -10.72 22.59
N LYS A 215 4.59 -10.50 23.68
CA LYS A 215 4.00 -10.06 24.94
C LYS A 215 3.51 -8.61 24.81
N ALA A 216 2.60 -8.22 25.69
CA ALA A 216 2.00 -6.89 25.64
C ALA A 216 3.02 -5.75 25.73
N ASP A 217 4.05 -5.90 26.55
CA ASP A 217 5.14 -4.91 26.68
C ASP A 217 6.07 -4.87 25.46
N GLU A 218 6.29 -6.01 24.80
CA GLU A 218 7.03 -6.08 23.54
C GLU A 218 6.22 -5.40 22.43
N LEU A 219 4.93 -5.70 22.32
CA LEU A 219 4.04 -5.08 21.34
C LEU A 219 4.00 -3.56 21.50
N ALA A 220 3.87 -3.07 22.74
CA ALA A 220 3.88 -1.64 23.03
C ALA A 220 5.18 -0.96 22.58
N ARG A 221 6.33 -1.62 22.75
CA ARG A 221 7.62 -1.10 22.28
C ARG A 221 7.71 -1.06 20.75
N TYR A 222 7.28 -2.11 20.07
CA TYR A 222 7.25 -2.11 18.60
C TYR A 222 6.33 -1.01 18.05
N LEU A 223 5.15 -0.79 18.65
CA LEU A 223 4.25 0.30 18.27
C LEU A 223 4.90 1.67 18.49
N ALA A 224 5.47 1.92 19.67
CA ALA A 224 6.14 3.19 19.97
C ALA A 224 7.30 3.47 18.99
N ASN A 225 8.16 2.48 18.73
CA ASN A 225 9.26 2.60 17.78
C ASN A 225 8.75 2.89 16.35
N CYS A 226 7.67 2.22 15.94
CA CYS A 226 7.07 2.43 14.62
C CYS A 226 6.52 3.85 14.49
N ILE A 227 5.81 4.35 15.50
CA ILE A 227 5.26 5.71 15.54
C ILE A 227 6.37 6.74 15.41
N GLU A 228 7.45 6.63 16.19
CA GLU A 228 8.60 7.54 16.11
C GLU A 228 9.24 7.53 14.71
N SER A 229 9.46 6.33 14.17
CA SER A 229 10.04 6.17 12.84
C SER A 229 9.15 6.78 11.74
N PHE A 230 7.84 6.56 11.81
CA PHE A 230 6.91 7.12 10.84
C PHE A 230 6.75 8.63 10.98
N LYS A 231 6.84 9.22 12.19
CA LYS A 231 6.91 10.68 12.36
C LYS A 231 8.08 11.27 11.59
N GLU A 232 9.26 10.72 11.76
CA GLU A 232 10.47 11.20 11.08
C GLU A 232 10.39 11.04 9.56
N MET A 233 9.86 9.92 9.07
CA MET A 233 9.68 9.67 7.64
C MET A 233 8.57 10.53 7.04
N ALA A 234 7.47 10.76 7.74
CA ALA A 234 6.37 11.63 7.30
C ALA A 234 6.81 13.11 7.22
N ASP A 235 7.60 13.58 8.19
CA ASP A 235 8.19 14.92 8.15
C ASP A 235 9.11 15.09 6.94
N TYR A 236 9.91 14.06 6.62
CA TYR A 236 10.75 14.08 5.42
C TYR A 236 9.90 13.99 4.15
N GLY A 237 8.91 13.12 4.14
CA GLY A 237 7.95 12.99 3.04
C GLY A 237 7.25 14.30 2.71
N GLY A 238 6.90 15.10 3.74
CA GLY A 238 6.35 16.45 3.59
C GLY A 238 7.29 17.41 2.87
N LYS A 239 8.60 17.29 3.05
CA LYS A 239 9.59 18.13 2.37
C LYS A 239 9.74 17.77 0.88
N VAL A 240 9.58 16.50 0.53
CA VAL A 240 9.73 16.03 -0.87
C VAL A 240 8.40 15.79 -1.58
N GLY A 241 7.26 15.99 -0.89
CA GLY A 241 5.92 15.89 -1.47
C GLY A 241 5.42 14.45 -1.67
N VAL A 242 5.94 13.47 -0.93
CA VAL A 242 5.58 12.05 -1.02
C VAL A 242 5.08 11.54 0.33
N LYS A 243 3.90 10.96 0.37
CA LYS A 243 3.35 10.35 1.59
C LYS A 243 4.00 9.00 1.89
N VAL A 244 4.21 8.70 3.16
CA VAL A 244 4.55 7.35 3.63
C VAL A 244 3.27 6.59 3.98
N THR A 245 3.17 5.35 3.55
CA THR A 245 1.97 4.56 3.80
C THR A 245 2.25 3.24 4.51
N LEU A 246 1.27 2.81 5.32
CA LEU A 246 1.26 1.51 5.97
C LEU A 246 0.21 0.61 5.31
N GLU A 247 0.65 -0.55 4.88
CA GLU A 247 -0.22 -1.61 4.36
C GLU A 247 -0.44 -2.69 5.40
N ASN A 248 -1.63 -3.29 5.43
CA ASN A 248 -1.86 -4.54 6.14
C ASN A 248 -1.13 -5.68 5.40
N HIS A 249 0.07 -5.94 5.82
CA HIS A 249 0.93 -6.91 5.14
C HIS A 249 1.34 -8.01 6.14
N TRP A 250 2.52 -7.97 6.68
CA TRP A 250 2.98 -8.88 7.73
C TRP A 250 3.64 -8.10 8.87
N GLY A 251 3.96 -8.81 9.95
CA GLY A 251 4.54 -8.20 11.13
C GLY A 251 3.55 -7.36 11.89
N LEU A 252 4.00 -6.20 12.35
CA LEU A 252 3.20 -5.31 13.19
C LEU A 252 1.91 -4.84 12.50
N THR A 253 1.95 -4.61 11.21
CA THR A 253 0.82 -4.10 10.42
C THR A 253 -0.16 -5.16 9.93
N ALA A 254 0.04 -6.43 10.24
CA ALA A 254 -0.94 -7.47 9.98
C ALA A 254 -2.27 -7.24 10.73
N ASN A 255 -2.22 -6.53 11.86
CA ASN A 255 -3.41 -6.13 12.60
C ASN A 255 -3.85 -4.71 12.20
N PRO A 256 -5.09 -4.51 11.69
CA PRO A 256 -5.57 -3.19 11.26
C PRO A 256 -5.60 -2.17 12.39
N MET A 257 -5.80 -2.58 13.64
CA MET A 257 -5.81 -1.66 14.78
C MET A 257 -4.42 -1.06 15.06
N HIS A 258 -3.35 -1.79 14.78
CA HIS A 258 -2.00 -1.26 14.90
C HIS A 258 -1.75 -0.15 13.88
N ILE A 259 -2.21 -0.32 12.63
CA ILE A 259 -2.11 0.72 11.60
C ILE A 259 -2.85 1.98 12.04
N ARG A 260 -4.08 1.84 12.56
CA ARG A 260 -4.86 2.98 13.08
C ARG A 260 -4.11 3.71 14.18
N ILE A 261 -3.62 2.99 15.19
CA ILE A 261 -2.84 3.57 16.28
C ILE A 261 -1.64 4.35 15.76
N ILE A 262 -0.88 3.75 14.82
CA ILE A 262 0.29 4.40 14.24
C ILE A 262 -0.10 5.68 13.50
N VAL A 263 -1.08 5.65 12.62
CA VAL A 263 -1.50 6.83 11.84
C VAL A 263 -2.07 7.92 12.75
N ASP A 264 -2.92 7.55 13.74
CA ASP A 264 -3.49 8.47 14.70
C ASP A 264 -2.42 9.17 15.57
N GLU A 265 -1.35 8.47 15.95
CA GLU A 265 -0.28 9.02 16.78
C GLU A 265 0.79 9.78 15.97
N VAL A 266 1.00 9.42 14.70
CA VAL A 266 1.88 10.17 13.79
C VAL A 266 1.29 11.54 13.47
N LYS A 267 -0.02 11.65 13.30
CA LYS A 267 -0.77 12.91 13.09
C LYS A 267 -0.20 13.79 11.97
N SER A 268 0.22 13.18 10.88
CA SER A 268 0.78 13.89 9.74
C SER A 268 -0.06 13.67 8.49
N PRO A 269 -0.34 14.69 7.67
CA PRO A 269 -1.00 14.52 6.38
C PRO A 269 -0.13 13.73 5.38
N PHE A 270 1.13 13.49 5.72
CA PHE A 270 2.07 12.67 4.95
C PHE A 270 2.23 11.24 5.48
N CYS A 271 1.33 10.78 6.38
CA CYS A 271 1.25 9.39 6.83
C CYS A 271 -0.19 8.90 6.73
N GLU A 272 -0.42 7.81 6.00
CA GLU A 272 -1.76 7.26 5.81
C GLU A 272 -1.72 5.73 5.70
N ALA A 273 -2.88 5.08 5.79
CA ALA A 273 -3.03 3.68 5.47
C ALA A 273 -3.13 3.47 3.95
N SER A 274 -2.59 2.35 3.46
CA SER A 274 -2.77 1.87 2.09
C SER A 274 -3.24 0.41 2.16
N PRO A 275 -4.51 0.17 2.52
CA PRO A 275 -4.98 -1.19 2.75
C PRO A 275 -4.99 -2.03 1.48
N ASP A 276 -4.61 -3.30 1.67
CA ASP A 276 -4.73 -4.38 0.70
C ASP A 276 -5.99 -5.21 1.01
N PHE A 277 -6.72 -5.60 -0.01
CA PHE A 277 -7.99 -6.32 0.16
C PHE A 277 -7.82 -7.74 0.71
N CYS A 278 -6.65 -8.38 0.53
CA CYS A 278 -6.45 -9.79 0.84
C CYS A 278 -5.29 -10.11 1.79
N ASN A 279 -4.40 -9.15 2.09
CA ASN A 279 -3.23 -9.37 2.95
C ASN A 279 -3.61 -9.42 4.44
N TRP A 280 -4.59 -10.23 4.77
CA TRP A 280 -5.07 -10.46 6.14
C TRP A 280 -4.58 -11.81 6.65
N GLU A 281 -4.30 -11.92 7.93
CA GLU A 281 -3.95 -13.21 8.55
C GLU A 281 -5.16 -14.12 8.74
N GLN A 282 -6.34 -13.54 8.86
CA GLN A 282 -7.60 -14.26 9.09
C GLN A 282 -8.67 -13.74 8.13
N GLU A 283 -9.48 -14.63 7.56
CA GLU A 283 -10.53 -14.31 6.60
C GLU A 283 -11.57 -13.32 7.17
N TYR A 284 -11.92 -13.43 8.44
CA TYR A 284 -12.89 -12.52 9.07
C TYR A 284 -12.41 -11.07 9.16
N LEU A 285 -11.09 -10.83 9.05
CA LEU A 285 -10.53 -9.47 9.00
C LEU A 285 -10.73 -8.81 7.64
N MET A 286 -10.96 -9.56 6.57
CA MET A 286 -10.96 -9.05 5.20
C MET A 286 -11.84 -7.81 5.05
N TYR A 287 -13.13 -7.90 5.33
CA TYR A 287 -14.03 -6.74 5.22
C TYR A 287 -14.05 -5.85 6.47
N ASN A 288 -13.86 -6.44 7.65
CA ASN A 288 -13.83 -5.67 8.90
C ASN A 288 -12.57 -4.81 9.00
N GLY A 289 -11.43 -5.36 8.58
CA GLY A 289 -10.17 -4.62 8.50
C GLY A 289 -10.22 -3.50 7.47
N LEU A 290 -10.81 -3.74 6.28
CA LEU A 290 -11.02 -2.70 5.29
C LEU A 290 -11.88 -1.56 5.84
N LYS A 291 -13.02 -1.86 6.48
CA LYS A 291 -13.86 -0.85 7.13
C LYS A 291 -13.10 -0.06 8.20
N ALA A 292 -12.23 -0.73 8.95
CA ALA A 292 -11.43 -0.08 9.98
C ALA A 292 -10.37 0.86 9.39
N LEU A 293 -9.79 0.54 8.22
CA LEU A 293 -8.71 1.30 7.59
C LEU A 293 -9.18 2.30 6.53
N ALA A 294 -10.36 2.12 5.96
CA ALA A 294 -10.87 2.99 4.89
C ALA A 294 -10.84 4.49 5.24
N PRO A 295 -11.18 4.94 6.47
CA PRO A 295 -11.10 6.36 6.84
C PRO A 295 -9.67 6.91 6.88
N TYR A 296 -8.66 6.06 6.87
CA TYR A 296 -7.24 6.42 6.95
C TYR A 296 -6.53 6.32 5.60
N ALA A 297 -7.23 5.89 4.55
CA ALA A 297 -6.69 5.71 3.19
C ALA A 297 -7.13 6.86 2.28
N HIS A 298 -6.19 7.52 1.61
CA HIS A 298 -6.52 8.66 0.75
C HIS A 298 -5.89 8.59 -0.64
N THR A 299 -4.72 7.96 -0.79
CA THR A 299 -3.97 8.02 -2.06
C THR A 299 -4.08 6.75 -2.89
N ASN A 300 -3.77 5.59 -2.32
CA ASN A 300 -3.74 4.32 -3.05
C ASN A 300 -4.14 3.15 -2.15
N VAL A 301 -4.84 2.17 -2.72
CA VAL A 301 -5.16 0.90 -2.07
C VAL A 301 -4.91 -0.24 -3.06
N HIS A 302 -4.63 -1.45 -2.57
CA HIS A 302 -4.45 -2.62 -3.40
C HIS A 302 -5.78 -3.35 -3.57
N ALA A 303 -6.40 -3.20 -4.75
CA ALA A 303 -7.54 -4.02 -5.14
C ALA A 303 -7.03 -5.42 -5.49
N LYS A 304 -6.79 -6.20 -4.44
CA LYS A 304 -6.20 -7.53 -4.55
C LYS A 304 -7.25 -8.60 -4.71
N TYR A 305 -6.96 -9.56 -5.59
CA TYR A 305 -7.60 -10.87 -5.61
C TYR A 305 -6.56 -11.94 -5.27
N TRP A 306 -6.94 -12.79 -4.31
CA TRP A 306 -6.16 -13.95 -3.90
C TRP A 306 -7.12 -15.09 -3.52
N ASN A 307 -7.01 -16.23 -4.18
CA ASN A 307 -7.88 -17.40 -3.96
C ASN A 307 -7.69 -18.09 -2.59
N ARG A 308 -6.82 -17.58 -1.76
CA ARG A 308 -6.61 -18.01 -0.37
C ARG A 308 -7.89 -17.85 0.48
N TRP A 309 -8.74 -16.86 0.15
CA TRP A 309 -9.98 -16.57 0.83
C TRP A 309 -11.19 -16.92 -0.03
N LYS A 310 -12.13 -17.72 0.54
CA LYS A 310 -13.31 -18.20 -0.19
C LYS A 310 -14.28 -17.07 -0.54
N ASP A 311 -14.47 -16.13 0.39
CA ASP A 311 -15.43 -15.02 0.29
C ASP A 311 -14.82 -13.75 -0.30
N ASN A 312 -13.71 -13.87 -1.05
CA ASN A 312 -13.08 -12.72 -1.67
C ASN A 312 -13.93 -12.14 -2.79
N ASP A 313 -14.64 -11.06 -2.49
CA ASP A 313 -15.44 -10.27 -3.43
C ASP A 313 -14.81 -8.88 -3.61
N VAL A 314 -14.19 -8.68 -4.77
CA VAL A 314 -13.50 -7.43 -5.13
C VAL A 314 -14.47 -6.26 -5.16
N ARG A 315 -15.69 -6.45 -5.71
CA ARG A 315 -16.69 -5.38 -5.81
C ARG A 315 -17.16 -4.93 -4.44
N ARG A 316 -17.38 -5.87 -3.53
CA ARG A 316 -17.72 -5.57 -2.13
C ARG A 316 -16.61 -4.77 -1.45
N SER A 317 -15.35 -5.12 -1.69
CA SER A 317 -14.19 -4.42 -1.13
C SER A 317 -14.09 -3.00 -1.69
N VAL A 318 -14.25 -2.81 -3.01
CA VAL A 318 -14.33 -1.48 -3.64
C VAL A 318 -15.45 -0.65 -3.03
N LYS A 319 -16.64 -1.24 -2.88
CA LYS A 319 -17.79 -0.55 -2.27
C LYS A 319 -17.51 -0.12 -0.84
N ILE A 320 -16.88 -0.94 -0.01
CA ILE A 320 -16.49 -0.55 1.36
C ILE A 320 -15.60 0.70 1.33
N MET A 321 -14.64 0.77 0.42
CA MET A 321 -13.76 1.92 0.30
C MET A 321 -14.50 3.16 -0.18
N THR A 322 -15.31 3.04 -1.21
CA THR A 322 -16.09 4.17 -1.77
C THR A 322 -17.15 4.69 -0.82
N ASP A 323 -17.86 3.82 -0.10
CA ASP A 323 -18.83 4.20 0.92
C ASP A 323 -18.18 4.97 2.10
N ALA A 324 -16.89 4.70 2.38
CA ALA A 324 -16.10 5.46 3.35
C ALA A 324 -15.54 6.78 2.79
N GLY A 325 -15.83 7.13 1.54
CA GLY A 325 -15.38 8.37 0.90
C GLY A 325 -14.00 8.31 0.27
N PHE A 326 -13.40 7.13 0.09
CA PHE A 326 -12.11 7.00 -0.58
C PHE A 326 -12.16 7.52 -2.02
N GLN A 327 -11.24 8.42 -2.37
CA GLN A 327 -11.13 9.05 -3.69
C GLN A 327 -9.81 8.75 -4.41
N GLY A 328 -8.93 7.97 -3.80
CA GLY A 328 -7.65 7.57 -4.38
C GLY A 328 -7.75 6.48 -5.44
N THR A 329 -6.63 5.86 -5.77
CA THR A 329 -6.54 4.83 -6.79
C THR A 329 -6.63 3.42 -6.22
N PHE A 330 -7.24 2.53 -7.00
CA PHE A 330 -7.28 1.08 -6.79
C PHE A 330 -6.19 0.44 -7.66
N ALA A 331 -5.10 0.00 -7.05
CA ALA A 331 -4.03 -0.71 -7.75
C ALA A 331 -4.45 -2.16 -8.00
N LEU A 332 -4.37 -2.59 -9.26
CA LEU A 332 -4.85 -3.89 -9.73
C LEU A 332 -3.86 -5.00 -9.35
N GLU A 333 -3.97 -5.56 -8.16
CA GLU A 333 -3.01 -6.52 -7.61
C GLU A 333 -3.56 -7.94 -7.54
N TYR A 334 -3.37 -8.71 -8.60
CA TYR A 334 -3.71 -10.13 -8.61
C TYR A 334 -2.56 -10.96 -8.02
N GLU A 335 -2.85 -11.75 -7.00
CA GLU A 335 -1.81 -12.57 -6.34
C GLU A 335 -1.75 -14.00 -6.89
N ASP A 336 -2.86 -14.73 -6.81
CA ASP A 336 -2.99 -16.08 -7.32
C ASP A 336 -4.48 -16.45 -7.50
N GLY A 337 -4.73 -17.45 -8.36
CA GLY A 337 -6.07 -17.94 -8.67
C GLY A 337 -6.09 -18.66 -10.01
N PRO A 338 -7.23 -18.65 -10.72
CA PRO A 338 -7.39 -19.42 -11.95
C PRO A 338 -6.61 -18.87 -13.16
N TRP A 339 -6.20 -17.59 -13.13
CA TRP A 339 -5.59 -16.90 -14.26
C TRP A 339 -4.07 -16.75 -14.09
N ASP A 340 -3.38 -16.44 -15.19
CA ASP A 340 -2.03 -15.88 -15.11
C ASP A 340 -2.10 -14.41 -14.60
N GLY A 341 -0.94 -13.82 -14.28
CA GLY A 341 -0.91 -12.48 -13.69
C GLY A 341 -1.50 -11.37 -14.56
N VAL A 342 -1.37 -11.49 -15.89
CA VAL A 342 -1.93 -10.50 -16.84
C VAL A 342 -3.43 -10.62 -16.93
N GLU A 343 -3.94 -11.84 -17.10
CA GLU A 343 -5.38 -12.09 -17.16
C GLU A 343 -6.06 -11.80 -15.82
N GLY A 344 -5.38 -12.12 -14.69
CA GLY A 344 -5.86 -11.76 -13.35
C GLY A 344 -5.95 -10.25 -13.13
N ALA A 345 -4.95 -9.49 -13.59
CA ALA A 345 -5.02 -8.03 -13.53
C ALA A 345 -6.12 -7.46 -14.45
N LYS A 346 -6.37 -8.06 -15.63
CA LYS A 346 -7.50 -7.71 -16.50
C LYS A 346 -8.86 -8.05 -15.88
N TYR A 347 -8.93 -9.14 -15.14
CA TYR A 347 -10.13 -9.45 -14.33
C TYR A 347 -10.38 -8.34 -13.31
N LEU A 348 -9.38 -7.94 -12.53
CA LEU A 348 -9.48 -6.85 -11.55
C LEU A 348 -9.87 -5.52 -12.20
N TYR A 349 -9.30 -5.21 -13.36
CA TYR A 349 -9.68 -4.02 -14.14
C TYR A 349 -11.20 -3.95 -14.39
N LYS A 350 -11.80 -5.07 -14.81
CA LYS A 350 -13.24 -5.15 -15.06
C LYS A 350 -14.07 -5.06 -13.77
N GLU A 351 -13.64 -5.77 -12.72
CA GLU A 351 -14.38 -5.82 -11.45
C GLU A 351 -14.38 -4.47 -10.72
N VAL A 352 -13.23 -3.78 -10.71
CA VAL A 352 -13.12 -2.45 -10.08
C VAL A 352 -13.93 -1.42 -10.85
N LEU A 353 -13.84 -1.38 -12.20
CA LEU A 353 -14.64 -0.47 -13.01
C LEU A 353 -16.15 -0.68 -12.83
N ALA A 354 -16.59 -1.95 -12.72
CA ALA A 354 -17.99 -2.27 -12.54
C ALA A 354 -18.52 -1.90 -11.13
N ALA A 355 -17.63 -1.76 -10.16
CA ALA A 355 -17.98 -1.42 -8.77
C ALA A 355 -17.94 0.09 -8.49
N LEU A 356 -17.24 0.86 -9.32
CA LEU A 356 -17.21 2.33 -9.33
C LEU A 356 -18.42 2.92 -10.06
#